data_4d2491a81d0f108769656acbec1a5efd
#
_entry.id   4d2491a81d0f108769656acbec1a5efd
#
_cell.length_a   1.000
_cell.length_b   1.000
_cell.length_c   1.000
_cell.angle_alpha   90.00
_cell.angle_beta   90.00
_cell.angle_gamma   90.00
#
_symmetry.space_group_name_H-M   'P 1'
#
loop_
_entity.id
_entity.type
_entity.pdbx_description
1 polymer ?
#
loop_
_entity_poly.entity_id
_entity_poly.type
_entity_poly.pdbx_seq_one_letter_code
_entity_poly.pdbx_strand_id
1 'polypeptide(L)'
;MRKIEQQMNRAIVNKNDWSNSNTFVDYNSNTDCSTVVLHRTAIAVYDHNTQALKLNSGGYTTNTTKSRLNAILDEVMYGARVHQKAFDWYLSYNNQTHNFFDGMILSQGEVV
;
A
#
# COMPACT_ATOMS: atom_id res chain seq x y z
N MET A 1 -8.27 11.09 6.25
CA MET A 1 -7.85 10.47 4.97
C MET A 1 -8.25 11.37 3.81
N ARG A 2 -7.36 11.56 2.85
CA ARG A 2 -7.64 12.39 1.67
C ARG A 2 -8.73 11.76 0.81
N LYS A 3 -9.51 12.60 0.11
CA LYS A 3 -10.60 12.12 -0.74
C LYS A 3 -10.12 11.17 -1.84
N ILE A 4 -8.98 11.47 -2.48
CA ILE A 4 -8.39 10.59 -3.49
C ILE A 4 -8.06 9.21 -2.90
N GLU A 5 -7.63 9.16 -1.65
CA GLU A 5 -7.30 7.91 -0.96
C GLU A 5 -8.54 7.11 -0.60
N GLN A 6 -9.64 7.77 -0.26
CA GLN A 6 -10.92 7.10 -0.06
C GLN A 6 -11.41 6.44 -1.34
N GLN A 7 -11.28 7.14 -2.48
CA GLN A 7 -11.65 6.61 -3.79
C GLN A 7 -10.76 5.43 -4.19
N MET A 8 -9.44 5.57 -3.97
CA MET A 8 -8.46 4.52 -4.23
C MET A 8 -8.79 3.25 -3.45
N ASN A 9 -9.05 3.39 -2.15
CA ASN A 9 -9.37 2.26 -1.29
C ASN A 9 -10.67 1.57 -1.70
N ARG A 10 -11.68 2.34 -2.09
CA ARG A 10 -12.94 1.78 -2.59
C ARG A 10 -12.71 0.93 -3.85
N ALA A 11 -11.84 1.39 -4.75
CA ALA A 11 -11.50 0.62 -5.95
C ALA A 11 -10.77 -0.68 -5.60
N ILE A 12 -9.86 -0.65 -4.63
CA ILE A 12 -9.16 -1.85 -4.17
C ILE A 12 -10.18 -2.87 -3.64
N VAL A 13 -11.02 -2.45 -2.71
CA VAL A 13 -11.99 -3.34 -2.03
C VAL A 13 -12.97 -3.93 -3.02
N ASN A 14 -13.43 -3.14 -3.99
CA ASN A 14 -14.44 -3.55 -4.96
C ASN A 14 -13.86 -4.22 -6.21
N LYS A 15 -12.53 -4.42 -6.27
CA LYS A 15 -11.85 -5.05 -7.39
C LYS A 15 -12.14 -4.31 -8.71
N ASN A 16 -12.05 -2.99 -8.67
CA ASN A 16 -12.30 -2.12 -9.81
C ASN A 16 -11.02 -1.45 -10.28
N ASP A 17 -10.96 -1.17 -11.58
CA ASP A 17 -10.01 -0.22 -12.12
C ASP A 17 -10.46 1.20 -11.81
N TRP A 18 -9.52 2.07 -11.52
CA TRP A 18 -9.82 3.45 -11.17
C TRP A 18 -8.57 4.30 -11.36
N SER A 19 -8.76 5.55 -11.73
CA SER A 19 -7.66 6.51 -11.77
C SER A 19 -8.14 7.92 -11.44
N ASN A 20 -7.29 8.69 -10.80
CA ASN A 20 -7.51 10.09 -10.52
C ASN A 20 -6.16 10.77 -10.32
N SER A 21 -5.89 11.80 -11.12
CA SER A 21 -4.65 12.59 -11.05
C SER A 21 -3.40 11.69 -11.17
N ASN A 22 -2.62 11.57 -10.09
CA ASN A 22 -1.35 10.85 -10.09
C ASN A 22 -1.45 9.40 -9.61
N THR A 23 -2.66 8.91 -9.33
CA THR A 23 -2.86 7.60 -8.69
C THR A 23 -3.85 6.77 -9.50
N PHE A 24 -3.52 5.49 -9.71
CA PHE A 24 -4.51 4.58 -10.27
C PHE A 24 -4.44 3.20 -9.62
N VAL A 25 -5.54 2.46 -9.74
CA VAL A 25 -5.67 1.07 -9.31
C VAL A 25 -5.96 0.23 -10.53
N ASP A 26 -5.18 -0.82 -10.70
CA ASP A 26 -5.34 -1.80 -11.77
C ASP A 26 -5.68 -3.14 -11.16
N TYR A 27 -6.89 -3.64 -11.44
CA TYR A 27 -7.30 -4.96 -10.96
C TYR A 27 -7.10 -6.01 -12.04
N ASN A 28 -6.37 -7.07 -11.72
CA ASN A 28 -6.13 -8.20 -12.61
C ASN A 28 -6.95 -9.40 -12.13
N SER A 29 -7.99 -9.75 -12.90
CA SER A 29 -8.88 -10.87 -12.55
C SER A 29 -8.21 -12.23 -12.67
N ASN A 30 -7.15 -12.35 -13.47
CA ASN A 30 -6.43 -13.62 -13.62
C ASN A 30 -5.64 -13.97 -12.36
N THR A 31 -5.09 -12.99 -11.69
CA THR A 31 -4.31 -13.17 -10.46
C THR A 31 -5.10 -12.82 -9.21
N ASP A 32 -6.25 -12.19 -9.36
CA ASP A 32 -7.06 -11.62 -8.26
C ASP A 32 -6.24 -10.66 -7.40
N CYS A 33 -5.44 -9.81 -8.05
CA CYS A 33 -4.60 -8.82 -7.40
C CYS A 33 -4.95 -7.41 -7.84
N SER A 34 -4.94 -6.47 -6.90
CA SER A 34 -5.04 -5.04 -7.18
C SER A 34 -3.68 -4.40 -7.02
N THR A 35 -3.24 -3.68 -8.05
CA THR A 35 -1.97 -2.93 -8.02
C THR A 35 -2.28 -1.46 -7.94
N VAL A 36 -1.66 -0.77 -7.00
CA VAL A 36 -1.77 0.68 -6.85
C VAL A 36 -0.53 1.33 -7.41
N VAL A 37 -0.72 2.26 -8.34
CA VAL A 37 0.38 2.98 -8.99
C VAL A 37 0.27 4.46 -8.65
N LEU A 38 1.35 5.02 -8.12
CA LEU A 38 1.52 6.44 -7.87
C LEU A 38 2.56 6.98 -8.85
N HIS A 39 2.16 7.94 -9.68
CA HIS A 39 2.93 8.39 -10.82
C HIS A 39 3.21 7.20 -11.75
N ARG A 40 4.40 6.64 -11.72
CA ARG A 40 4.77 5.47 -12.55
C ARG A 40 5.27 4.31 -11.73
N THR A 41 5.11 4.40 -10.42
CA THR A 41 5.63 3.39 -9.49
C THR A 41 4.48 2.56 -8.94
N ALA A 42 4.56 1.24 -9.09
CA ALA A 42 3.65 0.33 -8.41
C ALA A 42 4.04 0.30 -6.92
N ILE A 43 3.30 1.01 -6.09
CA ILE A 43 3.63 1.16 -4.67
C ILE A 43 3.02 0.07 -3.80
N ALA A 44 1.98 -0.61 -4.29
CA ALA A 44 1.35 -1.69 -3.53
C ALA A 44 0.71 -2.70 -4.47
N VAL A 45 0.79 -3.98 -4.09
CA VAL A 45 0.05 -5.06 -4.74
C VAL A 45 -0.66 -5.84 -3.64
N TYR A 46 -1.99 -5.89 -3.73
CA TYR A 46 -2.80 -6.63 -2.78
C TYR A 46 -3.38 -7.86 -3.44
N ASP A 47 -3.03 -9.03 -2.88
CA ASP A 47 -3.56 -10.32 -3.33
C ASP A 47 -4.84 -10.63 -2.55
N HIS A 48 -5.98 -10.59 -3.24
CA HIS A 48 -7.28 -10.81 -2.59
C HIS A 48 -7.47 -12.24 -2.12
N ASN A 49 -6.78 -13.21 -2.73
CA ASN A 49 -6.88 -14.62 -2.33
C ASN A 49 -6.15 -14.90 -1.03
N THR A 50 -4.90 -14.44 -0.93
CA THR A 50 -4.05 -14.70 0.24
C THR A 50 -4.14 -13.60 1.27
N GLN A 51 -4.68 -12.43 0.89
CA GLN A 51 -4.71 -11.21 1.70
C GLN A 51 -3.30 -10.70 2.05
N ALA A 52 -2.31 -11.05 1.24
CA ALA A 52 -0.95 -10.51 1.37
C ALA A 52 -0.84 -9.17 0.65
N LEU A 53 -0.06 -8.26 1.21
CA LEU A 53 0.17 -6.93 0.67
C LEU A 53 1.66 -6.71 0.50
N LYS A 54 2.09 -6.40 -0.72
CA LYS A 54 3.46 -6.06 -1.05
C LYS A 54 3.58 -4.54 -1.18
N LEU A 55 4.62 -3.96 -0.60
CA LEU A 55 4.84 -2.51 -0.56
C LEU A 55 6.14 -2.12 -1.24
N ASN A 56 6.12 -0.99 -1.97
CA ASN A 56 7.30 -0.38 -2.58
C ASN A 56 7.20 1.14 -2.51
N SER A 57 8.34 1.81 -2.31
CA SER A 57 8.43 3.26 -2.49
C SER A 57 8.95 3.64 -3.88
N GLY A 58 9.64 2.72 -4.54
CA GLY A 58 10.34 2.98 -5.80
C GLY A 58 11.50 3.96 -5.63
N GLY A 59 11.96 4.15 -4.40
CA GLY A 59 12.97 5.15 -4.07
C GLY A 59 12.39 6.55 -3.84
N TYR A 60 11.08 6.72 -3.99
CA TYR A 60 10.41 8.02 -3.80
C TYR A 60 9.83 8.10 -2.38
N THR A 61 10.69 8.40 -1.41
CA THR A 61 10.29 8.48 0.00
C THR A 61 9.69 9.84 0.32
N THR A 62 8.60 10.17 -0.33
CA THR A 62 7.89 11.43 -0.20
C THR A 62 6.70 11.33 0.75
N ASN A 63 6.20 12.48 1.20
CA ASN A 63 4.98 12.52 2.02
C ASN A 63 3.77 11.97 1.27
N THR A 64 3.67 12.20 -0.04
CA THR A 64 2.57 11.66 -0.84
C THR A 64 2.61 10.15 -0.90
N THR A 65 3.78 9.55 -1.16
CA THR A 65 3.94 8.09 -1.16
C THR A 65 3.57 7.51 0.21
N LYS A 66 4.07 8.10 1.29
CA LYS A 66 3.77 7.65 2.64
C LYS A 66 2.27 7.74 2.95
N SER A 67 1.63 8.83 2.55
CA SER A 67 0.18 9.01 2.74
C SER A 67 -0.63 7.93 2.02
N ARG A 68 -0.29 7.64 0.76
CA ARG A 68 -0.96 6.60 -0.03
C ARG A 68 -0.77 5.22 0.61
N LEU A 69 0.46 4.89 1.01
CA LEU A 69 0.75 3.60 1.64
C LEU A 69 -0.03 3.44 2.94
N ASN A 70 -0.06 4.47 3.78
CA ASN A 70 -0.81 4.41 5.05
C ASN A 70 -2.31 4.30 4.82
N ALA A 71 -2.85 4.94 3.79
CA ALA A 71 -4.27 4.78 3.45
C ALA A 71 -4.60 3.34 3.03
N ILE A 72 -3.73 2.73 2.22
CA ILE A 72 -3.90 1.33 1.82
C ILE A 72 -3.81 0.40 3.03
N LEU A 73 -2.82 0.63 3.89
CA LEU A 73 -2.65 -0.16 5.11
C LEU A 73 -3.88 -0.06 6.03
N ASP A 74 -4.42 1.14 6.20
CA ASP A 74 -5.62 1.32 7.02
C ASP A 74 -6.80 0.49 6.50
N GLU A 75 -6.87 0.27 5.19
CA GLU A 75 -7.98 -0.47 4.58
C GLU A 75 -7.77 -1.98 4.64
N VAL A 76 -6.59 -2.47 4.25
CA VAL A 76 -6.40 -3.91 4.03
C VAL A 76 -5.49 -4.57 5.06
N MET A 77 -4.77 -3.78 5.86
CA MET A 77 -3.80 -4.30 6.83
C MET A 77 -3.83 -3.44 8.09
N TYR A 78 -5.03 -3.31 8.66
CA TYR A 78 -5.27 -2.42 9.79
C TYR A 78 -4.29 -2.68 10.94
N GLY A 79 -3.74 -1.59 11.47
CA GLY A 79 -2.74 -1.66 12.55
C GLY A 79 -1.30 -1.57 12.05
N ALA A 80 -1.07 -1.73 10.74
CA ALA A 80 0.24 -1.50 10.15
C ALA A 80 0.38 -0.05 9.73
N ARG A 81 1.58 0.51 9.88
CA ARG A 81 1.82 1.91 9.53
C ARG A 81 3.25 2.17 9.11
N VAL A 82 3.42 2.93 8.03
CA VAL A 82 4.71 3.47 7.60
C VAL A 82 4.93 4.79 8.32
N HIS A 83 6.10 4.95 8.93
CA HIS A 83 6.49 6.19 9.59
C HIS A 83 7.96 6.49 9.34
N GLN A 84 8.36 7.71 9.65
CA GLN A 84 9.68 8.22 9.37
C GLN A 84 10.33 8.73 10.64
N LYS A 85 11.63 8.41 10.80
CA LYS A 85 12.43 8.92 11.91
C LYS A 85 13.84 9.14 11.39
N ALA A 86 14.39 10.35 11.59
CA ALA A 86 15.74 10.71 11.13
C ALA A 86 15.95 10.38 9.65
N PHE A 87 14.95 10.71 8.80
CA PHE A 87 14.91 10.50 7.35
C PHE A 87 14.74 9.05 6.90
N ASP A 88 14.86 8.08 7.80
CA ASP A 88 14.64 6.67 7.48
C ASP A 88 13.18 6.30 7.65
N TRP A 89 12.70 5.40 6.79
CA TRP A 89 11.35 4.87 6.86
C TRP A 89 11.31 3.54 7.59
N TYR A 90 10.25 3.38 8.38
CA TYR A 90 9.99 2.17 9.16
C TYR A 90 8.55 1.73 8.93
N LEU A 91 8.31 0.42 9.14
CA LEU A 91 6.97 -0.14 9.20
C LEU A 91 6.74 -0.69 10.59
N SER A 92 5.72 -0.19 11.28
CA SER A 92 5.28 -0.74 12.55
C SER A 92 4.05 -1.61 12.32
N TYR A 93 4.08 -2.82 12.83
CA TYR A 93 2.98 -3.75 12.72
C TYR A 93 3.03 -4.75 13.87
N ASN A 94 1.89 -4.95 14.53
CA ASN A 94 1.73 -5.94 15.59
C ASN A 94 2.79 -5.79 16.70
N ASN A 95 2.99 -4.53 17.16
CA ASN A 95 3.94 -4.14 18.22
C ASN A 95 5.41 -4.35 17.86
N GLN A 96 5.72 -4.54 16.57
CA GLN A 96 7.09 -4.65 16.10
C GLN A 96 7.38 -3.54 15.10
N THR A 97 8.62 -3.08 15.06
CA THR A 97 9.08 -2.07 14.12
C THR A 97 10.15 -2.68 13.23
N HIS A 98 9.95 -2.54 11.93
CA HIS A 98 10.85 -3.05 10.90
C HIS A 98 11.38 -1.91 10.06
N ASN A 99 12.60 -2.04 9.53
CA ASN A 99 13.04 -1.13 8.49
C ASN A 99 12.16 -1.32 7.25
N PHE A 100 11.70 -0.20 6.66
CA PHE A 100 10.97 -0.27 5.40
C PHE A 100 11.94 -0.59 4.27
N PHE A 101 11.59 -1.53 3.43
CA PHE A 101 12.34 -1.82 2.20
C PHE A 101 11.36 -2.18 1.08
N ASP A 102 11.75 -1.86 -0.14
CA ASP A 102 10.92 -2.16 -1.30
C ASP A 102 10.81 -3.67 -1.50
N GLY A 103 9.57 -4.13 -1.72
CA GLY A 103 9.27 -5.53 -1.86
C GLY A 103 8.87 -6.22 -0.57
N MET A 104 8.82 -5.50 0.56
CA MET A 104 8.36 -6.13 1.80
C MET A 104 6.91 -6.57 1.69
N ILE A 105 6.60 -7.71 2.29
CA ILE A 105 5.28 -8.32 2.22
C ILE A 105 4.73 -8.46 3.63
N LEU A 106 3.47 -8.04 3.81
CA LEU A 106 2.73 -8.19 5.04
C LEU A 106 1.63 -9.22 4.83
N SER A 107 1.48 -10.14 5.77
CA SER A 107 0.43 -11.15 5.72
C SER A 107 0.06 -11.61 7.12
N GLN A 108 -1.22 -11.64 7.42
CA GLN A 108 -1.77 -12.25 8.64
C GLN A 108 -1.08 -11.79 9.93
N GLY A 109 -0.85 -10.49 10.07
CA GLY A 109 -0.26 -9.92 11.27
C GLY A 109 1.26 -9.94 11.31
N GLU A 110 1.92 -10.32 10.21
CA GLU A 110 3.37 -10.46 10.17
C GLU A 110 3.97 -9.80 8.94
N VAL A 111 5.22 -9.37 9.07
CA VAL A 111 6.08 -9.05 7.93
C VAL A 111 6.75 -10.35 7.50
N VAL A 112 6.51 -10.71 6.26
CA VAL A 112 7.00 -11.99 5.72
C VAL A 112 8.42 -11.85 5.19
#